data_35e26c27b83fb55839dd6b3a15c5df1c
#
_entry.id   35e26c27b83fb55839dd6b3a15c5df1c
#
_cell.length_a   1.000
_cell.length_b   1.000
_cell.length_c   1.000
_cell.angle_alpha   90.00
_cell.angle_beta   90.00
_cell.angle_gamma   90.00
#
_symmetry.space_group_name_H-M   'P 1'
#
loop_
_entity.id
_entity.type
_entity.pdbx_description
1 polymer ?
#
loop_
_entity_poly.entity_id
_entity_poly.type
_entity_poly.pdbx_seq_one_letter_code
_entity_poly.pdbx_strand_id
1 'polypeptide(L)'
;MQAYLIGLIYRNTRTSCLSLAALCSATSHDALNRCLHSSFPWSRRLWELFASRMIQQGGYLVLDDTTWQRQTKHSEAVAKVWSSSAGGVRLGMQVVLLIWTDGQRKVPLSMRLWLKGGKSKVELAIEMLREAAAWGLQPNYVLFDSWYAARAIFNLLTELGWKYVSRIKSNRLLDDEPLKQKWPQRYGQARGHLKQVDEEVCVIKDGKRYFVTNAVELKPAQIKRVYRNRQQVEEAFRLLKQEFGWGGSSARKAAAQTAHLHLGLMALCLTQQAALAQEQTVYAFKRGLFRRPIPDQLPFLEYFSTAA
;
A
#
# COMPACT_ATOMS: atom_id res chain seq x y z
N MET A 1 -19.17 -11.44 3.36
CA MET A 1 -17.85 -11.17 2.74
C MET A 1 -17.81 -11.56 1.27
N GLN A 2 -18.11 -12.80 0.91
CA GLN A 2 -18.03 -13.33 -0.47
C GLN A 2 -18.81 -12.47 -1.48
N ALA A 3 -20.09 -12.19 -1.26
CA ALA A 3 -20.91 -11.35 -2.13
C ALA A 3 -20.35 -9.91 -2.30
N TYR A 4 -19.72 -9.37 -1.27
CA TYR A 4 -19.06 -8.06 -1.35
C TYR A 4 -17.85 -8.09 -2.30
N LEU A 5 -17.02 -9.12 -2.20
CA LEU A 5 -15.87 -9.33 -3.10
C LEU A 5 -16.32 -9.51 -4.55
N ILE A 6 -17.36 -10.32 -4.79
CA ILE A 6 -17.96 -10.50 -6.13
C ILE A 6 -18.38 -9.14 -6.70
N GLY A 7 -19.07 -8.33 -5.91
CA GLY A 7 -19.48 -7.00 -6.34
C GLY A 7 -18.32 -6.08 -6.71
N LEU A 8 -17.23 -6.09 -5.94
CA LEU A 8 -16.01 -5.32 -6.25
C LEU A 8 -15.26 -5.83 -7.50
N ILE A 9 -15.29 -7.14 -7.73
CA ILE A 9 -14.62 -7.76 -8.88
C ILE A 9 -15.40 -7.51 -10.17
N TYR A 10 -16.72 -7.69 -10.16
CA TYR A 10 -17.56 -7.59 -11.35
C TYR A 10 -18.10 -6.18 -11.63
N ARG A 11 -17.95 -5.24 -10.71
CA ARG A 11 -18.36 -3.84 -10.86
C ARG A 11 -17.27 -2.92 -10.31
N ASN A 12 -17.14 -1.73 -10.88
CA ASN A 12 -16.20 -0.70 -10.42
C ASN A 12 -16.90 0.61 -10.02
N THR A 13 -18.21 0.58 -9.86
CA THR A 13 -19.03 1.73 -9.48
C THR A 13 -19.04 1.97 -7.96
N ARG A 14 -19.66 3.06 -7.53
CA ARG A 14 -19.91 3.32 -6.11
C ARG A 14 -20.57 2.12 -5.45
N THR A 15 -19.89 1.57 -4.44
CA THR A 15 -20.35 0.40 -3.72
C THR A 15 -21.14 0.81 -2.49
N SER A 16 -22.47 0.74 -2.59
CA SER A 16 -23.36 0.73 -1.43
C SER A 16 -23.80 -0.70 -1.13
N CYS A 17 -24.14 -1.01 0.13
CA CYS A 17 -24.67 -2.33 0.47
C CYS A 17 -25.95 -2.64 -0.32
N LEU A 18 -26.77 -1.62 -0.60
CA LEU A 18 -27.98 -1.75 -1.43
C LEU A 18 -27.64 -2.16 -2.87
N SER A 19 -26.71 -1.44 -3.51
CA SER A 19 -26.32 -1.76 -4.88
C SER A 19 -25.66 -3.13 -5.02
N LEU A 20 -24.89 -3.54 -4.00
CA LEU A 20 -24.25 -4.87 -3.98
C LEU A 20 -25.29 -5.99 -3.72
N ALA A 21 -26.25 -5.78 -2.81
CA ALA A 21 -27.32 -6.74 -2.56
C ALA A 21 -28.23 -6.94 -3.79
N ALA A 22 -28.46 -5.88 -4.56
CA ALA A 22 -29.20 -5.98 -5.82
C ALA A 22 -28.46 -6.80 -6.91
N LEU A 23 -27.13 -6.93 -6.80
CA LEU A 23 -26.31 -7.71 -7.74
C LEU A 23 -26.17 -9.18 -7.33
N CYS A 24 -26.33 -9.49 -6.05
CA CYS A 24 -26.09 -10.83 -5.49
C CYS A 24 -27.35 -11.30 -4.74
N SER A 25 -28.15 -12.15 -5.36
CA SER A 25 -29.40 -12.68 -4.81
C SER A 25 -29.24 -13.43 -3.48
N ALA A 26 -28.02 -13.93 -3.20
CA ALA A 26 -27.71 -14.73 -2.01
C ALA A 26 -27.52 -13.93 -0.72
N THR A 27 -27.66 -12.58 -0.73
CA THR A 27 -27.39 -11.76 0.47
C THR A 27 -28.26 -10.51 0.55
N SER A 28 -28.60 -10.08 1.76
CA SER A 28 -29.31 -8.82 1.98
C SER A 28 -28.33 -7.66 2.22
N HIS A 29 -28.80 -6.42 2.00
CA HIS A 29 -28.03 -5.22 2.31
C HIS A 29 -27.66 -5.12 3.80
N ASP A 30 -28.51 -5.61 4.70
CA ASP A 30 -28.25 -5.65 6.14
C ASP A 30 -27.12 -6.63 6.50
N ALA A 31 -27.08 -7.79 5.84
CA ALA A 31 -25.99 -8.75 6.02
C ALA A 31 -24.64 -8.18 5.57
N LEU A 32 -24.62 -7.46 4.44
CA LEU A 32 -23.43 -6.76 3.96
C LEU A 32 -23.02 -5.62 4.91
N ASN A 33 -23.97 -4.87 5.43
CA ASN A 33 -23.71 -3.81 6.39
C ASN A 33 -23.14 -4.35 7.71
N ARG A 34 -23.72 -5.43 8.27
CA ARG A 34 -23.15 -6.12 9.44
C ARG A 34 -21.73 -6.61 9.20
N CYS A 35 -21.43 -7.16 8.02
CA CYS A 35 -20.08 -7.59 7.64
C CYS A 35 -19.08 -6.42 7.68
N LEU A 36 -19.44 -5.24 7.20
CA LEU A 36 -18.58 -4.06 7.23
C LEU A 36 -18.34 -3.53 8.65
N HIS A 37 -19.26 -3.75 9.58
CA HIS A 37 -19.17 -3.28 10.97
C HIS A 37 -18.62 -4.34 11.93
N SER A 38 -18.32 -5.55 11.44
CA SER A 38 -17.77 -6.62 12.28
C SER A 38 -16.33 -6.31 12.71
N SER A 39 -15.98 -6.70 13.93
CA SER A 39 -14.60 -6.69 14.43
C SER A 39 -13.82 -7.87 13.84
N PHE A 40 -13.39 -7.70 12.60
CA PHE A 40 -12.70 -8.75 11.86
C PHE A 40 -11.20 -8.41 11.73
N PRO A 41 -10.28 -9.36 11.90
CA PRO A 41 -8.83 -9.13 11.79
C PRO A 41 -8.41 -9.03 10.31
N TRP A 42 -8.81 -7.94 9.65
CA TRP A 42 -8.74 -7.78 8.20
C TRP A 42 -7.35 -7.99 7.61
N SER A 43 -6.30 -7.38 8.19
CA SER A 43 -4.92 -7.53 7.68
C SER A 43 -4.44 -8.98 7.78
N ARG A 44 -4.71 -9.62 8.93
CA ARG A 44 -4.36 -11.03 9.14
C ARG A 44 -5.08 -11.93 8.14
N ARG A 45 -6.37 -11.69 7.87
CA ARG A 45 -7.14 -12.48 6.90
C ARG A 45 -6.71 -12.22 5.44
N LEU A 46 -6.34 -10.99 5.11
CA LEU A 46 -5.73 -10.70 3.82
C LEU A 46 -4.44 -11.51 3.63
N TRP A 47 -3.59 -11.57 4.66
CA TRP A 47 -2.38 -12.37 4.65
C TRP A 47 -2.67 -13.87 4.51
N GLU A 48 -3.45 -14.44 5.42
CA GLU A 48 -3.73 -15.88 5.48
C GLU A 48 -4.42 -16.42 4.22
N LEU A 49 -5.39 -15.68 3.68
CA LEU A 49 -6.22 -16.17 2.58
C LEU A 49 -5.59 -15.91 1.20
N PHE A 50 -4.81 -14.86 1.04
CA PHE A 50 -4.37 -14.40 -0.28
C PHE A 50 -2.88 -14.08 -0.35
N ALA A 51 -2.40 -13.11 0.42
CA ALA A 51 -1.08 -12.53 0.21
C ALA A 51 0.06 -13.55 0.40
N SER A 52 0.01 -14.38 1.43
CA SER A 52 1.04 -15.41 1.72
C SER A 52 1.27 -16.38 0.56
N ARG A 53 0.22 -16.66 -0.21
CA ARG A 53 0.27 -17.59 -1.36
C ARG A 53 0.76 -16.94 -2.66
N MET A 54 0.82 -15.63 -2.71
CA MET A 54 1.26 -14.86 -3.89
C MET A 54 2.70 -14.41 -3.80
N ILE A 55 3.27 -14.41 -2.59
CA ILE A 55 4.62 -13.90 -2.31
C ILE A 55 5.65 -14.99 -2.53
N GLN A 56 6.76 -14.63 -3.15
CA GLN A 56 7.96 -15.44 -3.25
C GLN A 56 9.05 -14.85 -2.34
N GLN A 57 10.11 -15.61 -2.08
CA GLN A 57 11.25 -15.10 -1.32
C GLN A 57 11.86 -13.86 -1.99
N GLY A 58 12.33 -12.92 -1.18
CA GLY A 58 12.93 -11.68 -1.64
C GLY A 58 11.88 -10.65 -2.05
N GLY A 59 12.08 -10.01 -3.22
CA GLY A 59 11.23 -8.93 -3.68
C GLY A 59 11.40 -7.64 -2.88
N TYR A 60 10.44 -6.76 -2.98
CA TYR A 60 10.47 -5.44 -2.35
C TYR A 60 9.23 -5.23 -1.49
N LEU A 61 9.39 -4.69 -0.29
CA LEU A 61 8.30 -4.06 0.44
C LEU A 61 8.22 -2.59 0.04
N VAL A 62 7.06 -2.12 -0.32
CA VAL A 62 6.85 -0.73 -0.69
C VAL A 62 5.79 -0.12 0.21
N LEU A 63 6.19 0.95 0.90
CA LEU A 63 5.36 1.72 1.81
C LEU A 63 5.05 3.08 1.20
N ASP A 64 3.76 3.43 1.14
CA ASP A 64 3.31 4.75 0.70
C ASP A 64 1.92 5.07 1.26
N ASP A 65 1.48 6.32 1.11
CA ASP A 65 0.12 6.70 1.44
C ASP A 65 -0.60 7.38 0.28
N THR A 66 -1.91 7.36 0.37
CA THR A 66 -2.75 8.07 -0.59
C THR A 66 -3.87 8.82 0.11
N THR A 67 -4.31 9.90 -0.53
CA THR A 67 -5.42 10.71 -0.06
C THR A 67 -6.58 10.64 -1.05
N TRP A 68 -7.80 10.49 -0.53
CA TRP A 68 -9.03 10.75 -1.28
C TRP A 68 -9.67 12.02 -0.78
N GLN A 69 -9.95 12.94 -1.69
CA GLN A 69 -10.76 14.09 -1.38
C GLN A 69 -12.21 13.64 -1.10
N ARG A 70 -12.83 14.24 -0.10
CA ARG A 70 -14.21 14.00 0.30
C ARG A 70 -14.95 15.32 0.41
N GLN A 71 -16.23 15.32 0.06
CA GLN A 71 -17.07 16.50 0.18
C GLN A 71 -17.80 16.57 1.52
N THR A 72 -17.90 15.46 2.23
CA THR A 72 -18.63 15.36 3.51
C THR A 72 -17.70 15.39 4.71
N LYS A 73 -18.13 16.06 5.77
CA LYS A 73 -17.47 16.05 7.11
C LYS A 73 -18.01 14.94 8.02
N HIS A 74 -19.06 14.24 7.61
CA HIS A 74 -19.80 13.30 8.47
C HIS A 74 -19.20 11.89 8.54
N SER A 75 -17.93 11.73 8.21
CA SER A 75 -17.22 10.45 8.31
C SER A 75 -16.09 10.58 9.33
N GLU A 76 -15.97 9.60 10.21
CA GLU A 76 -14.89 9.52 11.22
C GLU A 76 -13.48 9.54 10.60
N ALA A 77 -13.37 9.06 9.37
CA ALA A 77 -12.11 8.96 8.64
C ALA A 77 -11.73 10.22 7.84
N VAL A 78 -12.60 11.23 7.81
CA VAL A 78 -12.38 12.45 7.01
C VAL A 78 -11.88 13.57 7.90
N ALA A 79 -10.75 14.16 7.51
CA ALA A 79 -10.14 15.29 8.17
C ALA A 79 -9.60 16.31 7.15
N LYS A 80 -9.21 17.50 7.62
CA LYS A 80 -8.41 18.43 6.82
C LYS A 80 -7.00 17.87 6.70
N VAL A 81 -6.59 17.52 5.49
CA VAL A 81 -5.31 16.91 5.15
C VAL A 81 -4.64 17.63 4.01
N TRP A 82 -3.32 17.60 3.97
CA TRP A 82 -2.58 18.11 2.82
C TRP A 82 -2.73 17.14 1.64
N SER A 83 -3.11 17.66 0.49
CA SER A 83 -3.19 16.91 -0.76
C SER A 83 -2.17 17.47 -1.75
N SER A 84 -1.15 16.66 -2.05
CA SER A 84 -0.11 17.04 -3.03
C SER A 84 -0.69 17.26 -4.43
N SER A 85 -1.69 16.47 -4.82
CA SER A 85 -2.36 16.59 -6.11
C SER A 85 -3.21 17.85 -6.24
N ALA A 86 -3.72 18.38 -5.12
CA ALA A 86 -4.53 19.61 -5.10
C ALA A 86 -3.72 20.83 -4.67
N GLY A 87 -2.43 20.69 -4.35
CA GLY A 87 -1.55 21.75 -3.93
C GLY A 87 -1.97 22.49 -2.66
N GLY A 88 -2.68 21.82 -1.73
CA GLY A 88 -3.17 22.49 -0.51
C GLY A 88 -3.98 21.59 0.42
N VAL A 89 -4.49 22.20 1.50
CA VAL A 89 -5.32 21.50 2.48
C VAL A 89 -6.72 21.26 1.92
N ARG A 90 -7.19 20.01 1.99
CA ARG A 90 -8.52 19.59 1.55
C ARG A 90 -9.14 18.67 2.61
N LEU A 91 -10.46 18.54 2.57
CA LEU A 91 -11.14 17.45 3.28
C LEU A 91 -10.81 16.14 2.57
N GLY A 92 -10.30 15.18 3.30
CA GLY A 92 -9.88 13.91 2.71
C GLY A 92 -9.71 12.82 3.74
N MET A 93 -9.70 11.61 3.23
CA MET A 93 -9.37 10.38 3.93
C MET A 93 -7.97 9.95 3.50
N GLN A 94 -7.09 9.65 4.46
CA GLN A 94 -5.73 9.17 4.18
C GLN A 94 -5.58 7.71 4.57
N VAL A 95 -4.87 6.97 3.73
CA VAL A 95 -4.59 5.55 3.94
C VAL A 95 -3.11 5.28 3.70
N VAL A 96 -2.48 4.63 4.65
CA VAL A 96 -1.13 4.07 4.52
C VAL A 96 -1.27 2.64 4.01
N LEU A 97 -0.48 2.27 3.01
CA LEU A 97 -0.50 0.95 2.39
C LEU A 97 0.92 0.36 2.34
N LEU A 98 1.04 -0.90 2.71
CA LEU A 98 2.22 -1.72 2.53
C LEU A 98 1.92 -2.80 1.51
N ILE A 99 2.72 -2.88 0.45
CA ILE A 99 2.66 -3.94 -0.55
C ILE A 99 3.98 -4.68 -0.63
N TRP A 100 3.92 -5.93 -1.06
CA TRP A 100 5.06 -6.65 -1.61
C TRP A 100 5.01 -6.64 -3.14
N THR A 101 6.18 -6.57 -3.78
CA THR A 101 6.29 -6.65 -5.24
C THR A 101 7.60 -7.31 -5.66
N ASP A 102 7.56 -8.03 -6.77
CA ASP A 102 8.72 -8.52 -7.51
C ASP A 102 9.08 -7.65 -8.72
N GLY A 103 8.39 -6.51 -8.87
CA GLY A 103 8.45 -5.62 -10.02
C GLY A 103 7.29 -5.79 -11.02
N GLN A 104 6.53 -6.88 -10.92
CA GLN A 104 5.34 -7.16 -11.74
C GLN A 104 4.08 -7.27 -10.88
N ARG A 105 4.10 -8.16 -9.89
CA ARG A 105 2.98 -8.36 -8.96
C ARG A 105 2.93 -7.25 -7.93
N LYS A 106 1.73 -6.89 -7.54
CA LYS A 106 1.45 -5.89 -6.50
C LYS A 106 0.58 -6.56 -5.46
N VAL A 107 1.21 -7.17 -4.46
CA VAL A 107 0.52 -7.94 -3.42
C VAL A 107 0.34 -7.07 -2.18
N PRO A 108 -0.86 -6.56 -1.91
CA PRO A 108 -1.11 -5.80 -0.70
C PRO A 108 -1.00 -6.71 0.52
N LEU A 109 -0.28 -6.22 1.54
CA LEU A 109 -0.04 -6.92 2.78
C LEU A 109 -0.93 -6.39 3.91
N SER A 110 -0.90 -5.09 4.08
CA SER A 110 -1.59 -4.43 5.18
C SER A 110 -1.91 -2.99 4.79
N MET A 111 -2.97 -2.44 5.36
CA MET A 111 -3.27 -1.03 5.27
C MET A 111 -3.76 -0.46 6.60
N ARG A 112 -3.57 0.83 6.80
CA ARG A 112 -4.07 1.56 7.95
C ARG A 112 -4.77 2.83 7.50
N LEU A 113 -5.94 3.04 8.04
CA LEU A 113 -6.68 4.29 7.90
C LEU A 113 -6.12 5.30 8.91
N TRP A 114 -5.64 6.45 8.42
CA TRP A 114 -5.21 7.50 9.31
C TRP A 114 -6.41 8.27 9.87
N LEU A 115 -6.46 8.41 11.19
CA LEU A 115 -7.50 9.13 11.90
C LEU A 115 -6.90 10.33 12.62
N LYS A 116 -7.57 11.47 12.54
CA LYS A 116 -7.14 12.70 13.24
C LYS A 116 -7.18 12.47 14.75
N GLY A 117 -6.08 12.81 15.45
CA GLY A 117 -5.94 12.60 16.89
C GLY A 117 -5.51 11.18 17.29
N GLY A 118 -5.39 10.26 16.32
CA GLY A 118 -4.82 8.94 16.54
C GLY A 118 -3.32 8.90 16.20
N LYS A 119 -2.82 7.70 15.89
CA LYS A 119 -1.42 7.45 15.52
C LYS A 119 -1.01 8.23 14.27
N SER A 120 0.23 8.69 14.24
CA SER A 120 0.83 9.27 13.04
C SER A 120 1.01 8.24 11.93
N LYS A 121 1.15 8.68 10.68
CA LYS A 121 1.42 7.77 9.57
C LYS A 121 2.72 6.98 9.74
N VAL A 122 3.71 7.55 10.43
CA VAL A 122 4.98 6.86 10.74
C VAL A 122 4.75 5.73 11.75
N GLU A 123 3.97 5.96 12.81
CA GLU A 123 3.61 4.91 13.78
C GLU A 123 2.79 3.79 13.12
N LEU A 124 1.83 4.15 12.26
CA LEU A 124 1.05 3.17 11.49
C LEU A 124 1.96 2.33 10.56
N ALA A 125 2.93 2.96 9.92
CA ALA A 125 3.91 2.28 9.07
C ALA A 125 4.81 1.31 9.86
N ILE A 126 5.26 1.71 11.05
CA ILE A 126 6.04 0.87 11.96
C ILE A 126 5.26 -0.39 12.36
N GLU A 127 3.98 -0.26 12.71
CA GLU A 127 3.12 -1.41 13.00
C GLU A 127 3.01 -2.38 11.83
N MET A 128 2.82 -1.84 10.62
CA MET A 128 2.69 -2.66 9.41
C MET A 128 3.99 -3.37 9.05
N LEU A 129 5.15 -2.73 9.24
CA LEU A 129 6.46 -3.35 9.04
C LEU A 129 6.73 -4.46 10.07
N ARG A 130 6.36 -4.24 11.35
CA ARG A 130 6.45 -5.27 12.39
C ARG A 130 5.52 -6.45 12.12
N GLU A 131 4.30 -6.21 11.62
CA GLU A 131 3.41 -7.29 11.17
C GLU A 131 4.04 -8.11 10.05
N ALA A 132 4.62 -7.44 9.04
CA ALA A 132 5.29 -8.11 7.93
C ALA A 132 6.48 -8.96 8.41
N ALA A 133 7.25 -8.47 9.38
CA ALA A 133 8.34 -9.24 10.00
C ALA A 133 7.80 -10.45 10.79
N ALA A 134 6.72 -10.28 11.55
CA ALA A 134 6.07 -11.37 12.29
C ALA A 134 5.49 -12.46 11.37
N TRP A 135 5.17 -12.12 10.12
CA TRP A 135 4.79 -13.10 9.09
C TRP A 135 5.99 -13.78 8.41
N GLY A 136 7.20 -13.50 8.85
CA GLY A 136 8.43 -14.14 8.34
C GLY A 136 8.92 -13.56 7.01
N LEU A 137 8.46 -12.40 6.58
CA LEU A 137 8.91 -11.79 5.33
C LEU A 137 10.39 -11.38 5.41
N GLN A 138 11.11 -11.65 4.33
CA GLN A 138 12.53 -11.28 4.15
C GLN A 138 12.69 -10.56 2.80
N PRO A 139 12.38 -9.25 2.73
CA PRO A 139 12.49 -8.51 1.49
C PRO A 139 13.95 -8.24 1.14
N ASN A 140 14.24 -8.14 -0.17
CA ASN A 140 15.54 -7.64 -0.61
C ASN A 140 15.77 -6.18 -0.21
N TYR A 141 14.70 -5.36 -0.30
CA TYR A 141 14.72 -3.96 0.12
C TYR A 141 13.33 -3.50 0.54
N VAL A 142 13.29 -2.56 1.49
CA VAL A 142 12.10 -1.76 1.82
C VAL A 142 12.22 -0.40 1.14
N LEU A 143 11.18 0.01 0.41
CA LEU A 143 11.16 1.22 -0.42
C LEU A 143 10.08 2.18 0.09
N PHE A 144 10.44 3.43 0.29
CA PHE A 144 9.51 4.47 0.73
C PHE A 144 9.95 5.86 0.25
N ASP A 145 9.08 6.84 0.41
CA ASP A 145 9.40 8.21 0.02
C ASP A 145 10.02 9.01 1.20
N SER A 146 10.34 10.26 0.93
CA SER A 146 10.96 11.14 1.92
C SER A 146 10.05 11.51 3.09
N TRP A 147 8.76 11.26 3.02
CA TRP A 147 7.83 11.45 4.15
C TRP A 147 8.08 10.40 5.24
N TYR A 148 8.30 9.14 4.82
CA TYR A 148 8.59 8.02 5.70
C TYR A 148 10.07 7.90 6.07
N ALA A 149 10.96 8.76 5.57
CA ALA A 149 12.37 8.80 5.91
C ALA A 149 12.59 9.37 7.34
N ALA A 150 11.93 8.75 8.32
CA ALA A 150 11.99 9.08 9.73
C ALA A 150 12.99 8.17 10.47
N ARG A 151 13.66 8.72 11.49
CA ARG A 151 14.59 7.95 12.37
C ARG A 151 13.97 6.63 12.84
N ALA A 152 12.74 6.68 13.34
CA ALA A 152 12.08 5.50 13.90
C ALA A 152 11.88 4.37 12.88
N ILE A 153 11.69 4.70 11.58
CA ILE A 153 11.62 3.70 10.51
C ILE A 153 13.01 3.16 10.19
N PHE A 154 14.02 4.01 10.04
CA PHE A 154 15.38 3.55 9.79
C PHE A 154 15.86 2.60 10.89
N ASN A 155 15.75 3.00 12.16
CA ASN A 155 16.18 2.18 13.29
C ASN A 155 15.40 0.85 13.38
N LEU A 156 14.09 0.86 13.09
CA LEU A 156 13.33 -0.39 12.99
C LEU A 156 13.86 -1.30 11.87
N LEU A 157 14.17 -0.75 10.70
CA LEU A 157 14.69 -1.56 9.59
C LEU A 157 16.08 -2.13 9.89
N THR A 158 16.92 -1.39 10.62
CA THR A 158 18.20 -1.87 11.16
C THR A 158 17.97 -3.00 12.17
N GLU A 159 17.05 -2.83 13.14
CA GLU A 159 16.64 -3.85 14.11
C GLU A 159 16.20 -5.16 13.42
N LEU A 160 15.45 -5.04 12.33
CA LEU A 160 14.95 -6.18 11.54
C LEU A 160 16.02 -6.78 10.59
N GLY A 161 17.19 -6.17 10.47
CA GLY A 161 18.21 -6.56 9.49
C GLY A 161 17.80 -6.33 8.04
N TRP A 162 16.84 -5.46 7.79
CA TRP A 162 16.31 -5.22 6.47
C TRP A 162 17.03 -4.08 5.74
N LYS A 163 17.41 -4.32 4.50
CA LYS A 163 17.94 -3.28 3.61
C LYS A 163 16.82 -2.38 3.12
N TYR A 164 17.14 -1.10 2.92
CA TYR A 164 16.18 -0.13 2.39
C TYR A 164 16.79 0.79 1.33
N VAL A 165 15.93 1.37 0.50
CA VAL A 165 16.23 2.52 -0.35
C VAL A 165 15.08 3.51 -0.27
N SER A 166 15.39 4.74 0.12
CA SER A 166 14.41 5.81 0.26
C SER A 166 14.87 7.11 -0.38
N ARG A 167 13.94 7.98 -0.70
CA ARG A 167 14.25 9.40 -0.87
C ARG A 167 14.42 10.06 0.49
N ILE A 168 15.24 11.09 0.53
CA ILE A 168 15.51 11.87 1.74
C ILE A 168 15.46 13.37 1.43
N LYS A 169 15.05 14.18 2.40
CA LYS A 169 14.98 15.63 2.23
C LYS A 169 16.38 16.26 2.24
N SER A 170 16.58 17.30 1.44
CA SER A 170 17.86 18.01 1.27
C SER A 170 18.41 18.69 2.54
N ASN A 171 17.55 18.91 3.54
CA ASN A 171 17.92 19.52 4.82
C ASN A 171 18.33 18.51 5.90
N ARG A 172 18.36 17.20 5.59
CA ARG A 172 18.85 16.18 6.53
C ARG A 172 20.36 16.32 6.70
N LEU A 173 20.82 16.00 7.91
CA LEU A 173 22.24 16.03 8.24
C LEU A 173 22.89 14.67 7.99
N LEU A 174 24.03 14.68 7.29
CA LEU A 174 24.93 13.56 7.16
C LEU A 174 26.27 14.02 7.76
N ASP A 175 26.71 13.36 8.83
CA ASP A 175 27.86 13.76 9.63
C ASP A 175 27.80 15.26 10.02
N ASP A 176 26.64 15.65 10.57
CA ASP A 176 26.29 17.01 11.01
C ASP A 176 26.24 18.10 9.91
N GLU A 177 26.49 17.76 8.65
CA GLU A 177 26.40 18.68 7.52
C GLU A 177 25.08 18.49 6.74
N PRO A 178 24.32 19.56 6.43
CA PRO A 178 23.11 19.46 5.61
C PRO A 178 23.42 18.99 4.18
N LEU A 179 22.68 18.01 3.67
CA LEU A 179 22.91 17.44 2.33
C LEU A 179 22.94 18.48 1.21
N LYS A 180 22.15 19.55 1.31
CA LYS A 180 22.15 20.64 0.31
C LYS A 180 23.46 21.43 0.28
N GLN A 181 24.18 21.49 1.42
CA GLN A 181 25.47 22.18 1.51
C GLN A 181 26.61 21.26 1.09
N LYS A 182 26.56 19.99 1.45
CA LYS A 182 27.57 18.99 1.12
C LYS A 182 27.81 18.84 -0.40
N TRP A 183 26.77 19.01 -1.22
CA TRP A 183 26.91 18.92 -2.68
C TRP A 183 26.25 20.11 -3.40
N PRO A 184 26.98 21.21 -3.68
CA PRO A 184 26.49 22.26 -4.56
C PRO A 184 26.32 21.78 -6.00
N GLN A 185 27.12 20.79 -6.44
CA GLN A 185 27.03 20.20 -7.77
C GLN A 185 25.80 19.29 -7.95
N ARG A 186 25.53 18.92 -9.22
CA ARG A 186 24.37 18.13 -9.63
C ARG A 186 24.39 16.70 -9.09
N TYR A 187 25.57 16.11 -8.93
CA TYR A 187 25.75 14.72 -8.49
C TYR A 187 26.67 14.66 -7.28
N GLY A 188 26.44 13.66 -6.43
CA GLY A 188 27.26 13.41 -5.27
C GLY A 188 26.97 12.04 -4.66
N GLN A 189 27.96 11.51 -3.94
CA GLN A 189 27.84 10.30 -3.14
C GLN A 189 28.73 10.45 -1.91
N ALA A 190 28.21 10.06 -0.77
CA ALA A 190 29.00 9.90 0.45
C ALA A 190 28.41 8.78 1.32
N ARG A 191 29.25 8.16 2.12
CA ARG A 191 28.87 7.33 3.26
C ARG A 191 29.01 8.16 4.52
N GLY A 192 28.26 7.82 5.55
CA GLY A 192 28.30 8.51 6.84
C GLY A 192 27.05 8.20 7.65
N HIS A 193 26.84 8.96 8.73
CA HIS A 193 25.75 8.74 9.64
C HIS A 193 24.71 9.86 9.53
N LEU A 194 23.45 9.47 9.34
CA LEU A 194 22.35 10.42 9.50
C LEU A 194 22.13 10.70 10.99
N LYS A 195 21.84 11.94 11.33
CA LYS A 195 21.57 12.33 12.73
C LYS A 195 20.54 11.40 13.38
N GLN A 196 20.93 10.72 14.46
CA GLN A 196 20.12 9.79 15.25
C GLN A 196 19.68 8.52 14.47
N VAL A 197 20.44 8.09 13.51
CA VAL A 197 20.33 6.77 12.85
C VAL A 197 21.57 5.98 13.20
N ASP A 198 21.37 4.76 13.70
CA ASP A 198 22.41 4.00 14.41
C ASP A 198 23.40 3.29 13.46
N GLU A 199 23.10 3.26 12.16
CA GLU A 199 23.93 2.58 11.14
C GLU A 199 24.52 3.55 10.13
N GLU A 200 25.64 3.15 9.52
CA GLU A 200 26.23 3.84 8.37
C GLU A 200 25.30 3.74 7.16
N VAL A 201 25.11 4.84 6.45
CA VAL A 201 24.31 4.88 5.24
C VAL A 201 25.09 5.44 4.06
N CYS A 202 24.71 5.05 2.85
CA CYS A 202 25.14 5.70 1.63
C CYS A 202 24.05 6.68 1.18
N VAL A 203 24.43 7.94 1.00
CA VAL A 203 23.54 8.97 0.42
C VAL A 203 24.06 9.35 -0.96
N ILE A 204 23.18 9.42 -1.94
CA ILE A 204 23.49 9.92 -3.27
C ILE A 204 22.62 11.13 -3.63
N LYS A 205 23.21 12.06 -4.39
CA LYS A 205 22.50 13.17 -5.04
C LYS A 205 22.39 12.89 -6.54
N ASP A 206 21.19 13.07 -7.08
CA ASP A 206 20.91 13.01 -8.52
C ASP A 206 19.99 14.18 -8.90
N GLY A 207 20.56 15.24 -9.44
CA GLY A 207 19.88 16.49 -9.70
C GLY A 207 19.37 17.15 -8.40
N LYS A 208 18.05 17.32 -8.30
CA LYS A 208 17.37 17.86 -7.11
C LYS A 208 16.98 16.78 -6.09
N ARG A 209 17.27 15.50 -6.37
CA ARG A 209 16.83 14.37 -5.56
C ARG A 209 17.97 13.78 -4.75
N TYR A 210 17.66 13.41 -3.51
CA TYR A 210 18.58 12.70 -2.62
C TYR A 210 17.99 11.34 -2.29
N PHE A 211 18.82 10.31 -2.31
CA PHE A 211 18.46 8.95 -1.95
C PHE A 211 19.38 8.45 -0.85
N VAL A 212 18.86 7.61 0.01
CA VAL A 212 19.58 7.01 1.13
C VAL A 212 19.34 5.50 1.16
N THR A 213 20.38 4.75 1.56
CA THR A 213 20.31 3.31 1.75
C THR A 213 21.34 2.86 2.81
N ASN A 214 21.00 1.80 3.56
CA ASN A 214 21.95 1.09 4.42
C ASN A 214 22.72 0.00 3.66
N ALA A 215 22.38 -0.28 2.41
CA ALA A 215 23.17 -1.13 1.52
C ALA A 215 24.30 -0.30 0.90
N VAL A 216 25.32 -0.01 1.73
CA VAL A 216 26.39 0.95 1.41
C VAL A 216 27.29 0.51 0.25
N GLU A 217 27.23 -0.77 -0.11
CA GLU A 217 27.95 -1.37 -1.25
C GLU A 217 27.36 -0.99 -2.61
N LEU A 218 26.11 -0.52 -2.65
CA LEU A 218 25.41 -0.21 -3.90
C LEU A 218 25.99 1.01 -4.62
N LYS A 219 26.17 0.87 -5.92
CA LYS A 219 26.52 1.99 -6.81
C LYS A 219 25.29 2.89 -7.07
N PRO A 220 25.46 4.19 -7.38
CA PRO A 220 24.34 5.13 -7.61
C PRO A 220 23.30 4.64 -8.63
N ALA A 221 23.74 3.98 -9.71
CA ALA A 221 22.84 3.42 -10.72
C ALA A 221 21.98 2.27 -10.15
N GLN A 222 22.54 1.43 -9.26
CA GLN A 222 21.85 0.33 -8.62
C GLN A 222 20.80 0.88 -7.61
N ILE A 223 21.18 1.87 -6.79
CA ILE A 223 20.25 2.53 -5.86
C ILE A 223 19.03 3.07 -6.62
N LYS A 224 19.24 3.78 -7.73
CA LYS A 224 18.15 4.30 -8.55
C LYS A 224 17.31 3.20 -9.20
N ARG A 225 17.93 2.10 -9.63
CA ARG A 225 17.23 0.94 -10.20
C ARG A 225 16.33 0.26 -9.17
N VAL A 226 16.84 0.03 -7.96
CA VAL A 226 16.07 -0.53 -6.84
C VAL A 226 14.91 0.39 -6.51
N TYR A 227 15.14 1.70 -6.33
CA TYR A 227 14.11 2.65 -5.95
C TYR A 227 12.98 2.78 -6.98
N ARG A 228 13.21 2.51 -8.27
CA ARG A 228 12.16 2.56 -9.31
C ARG A 228 11.01 1.60 -9.01
N ASN A 229 11.26 0.50 -8.30
CA ASN A 229 10.20 -0.44 -7.92
C ASN A 229 9.18 0.19 -6.94
N ARG A 230 9.48 1.34 -6.32
CA ARG A 230 8.50 2.09 -5.54
C ARG A 230 7.27 2.49 -6.36
N GLN A 231 7.41 2.67 -7.66
CA GLN A 231 6.30 3.01 -8.53
C GLN A 231 5.18 1.95 -8.51
N GLN A 232 5.47 0.72 -8.11
CA GLN A 232 4.48 -0.34 -8.05
C GLN A 232 3.34 -0.04 -7.06
N VAL A 233 3.59 0.71 -5.97
CA VAL A 233 2.53 1.11 -5.04
C VAL A 233 1.62 2.18 -5.65
N GLU A 234 2.15 3.07 -6.48
CA GLU A 234 1.35 4.07 -7.21
C GLU A 234 0.41 3.41 -8.22
N GLU A 235 0.89 2.35 -8.89
CA GLU A 235 0.06 1.51 -9.75
C GLU A 235 -0.98 0.71 -8.97
N ALA A 236 -0.62 0.17 -7.79
CA ALA A 236 -1.57 -0.48 -6.90
C ALA A 236 -2.68 0.49 -6.48
N PHE A 237 -2.35 1.72 -6.09
CA PHE A 237 -3.35 2.75 -5.80
C PHE A 237 -4.24 3.07 -6.99
N ARG A 238 -3.68 3.12 -8.21
CA ARG A 238 -4.46 3.36 -9.43
C ARG A 238 -5.45 2.23 -9.67
N LEU A 239 -5.00 0.97 -9.63
CA LEU A 239 -5.86 -0.20 -9.76
C LEU A 239 -6.98 -0.21 -8.72
N LEU A 240 -6.64 -0.04 -7.44
CA LEU A 240 -7.61 -0.03 -6.36
C LEU A 240 -8.67 1.07 -6.53
N LYS A 241 -8.27 2.26 -6.95
CA LYS A 241 -9.18 3.38 -7.15
C LYS A 241 -10.06 3.22 -8.38
N GLN A 242 -9.50 2.78 -9.50
CA GLN A 242 -10.19 2.73 -10.78
C GLN A 242 -11.00 1.44 -10.95
N GLU A 243 -10.45 0.30 -10.50
CA GLU A 243 -11.02 -1.01 -10.81
C GLU A 243 -11.76 -1.67 -9.63
N PHE A 244 -11.48 -1.28 -8.39
CA PHE A 244 -12.06 -1.93 -7.21
C PHE A 244 -12.88 -0.97 -6.32
N GLY A 245 -13.22 0.22 -6.83
CA GLY A 245 -14.06 1.16 -6.12
C GLY A 245 -13.54 1.59 -4.74
N TRP A 246 -12.22 1.51 -4.52
CA TRP A 246 -11.58 1.65 -3.22
C TRP A 246 -11.88 2.97 -2.50
N GLY A 247 -12.17 4.03 -3.23
CA GLY A 247 -12.66 5.31 -2.71
C GLY A 247 -14.19 5.47 -2.72
N GLY A 248 -14.95 4.46 -3.14
CA GLY A 248 -16.38 4.57 -3.44
C GLY A 248 -17.34 4.35 -2.26
N SER A 249 -16.85 3.88 -1.10
CA SER A 249 -17.72 3.61 0.05
C SER A 249 -18.34 4.87 0.63
N SER A 250 -19.64 4.82 0.89
CA SER A 250 -20.41 5.86 1.59
C SER A 250 -20.46 5.66 3.11
N ALA A 251 -19.80 4.63 3.65
CA ALA A 251 -19.77 4.35 5.08
C ALA A 251 -19.19 5.53 5.88
N ARG A 252 -19.81 5.84 7.03
CA ARG A 252 -19.39 6.95 7.89
C ARG A 252 -18.43 6.53 8.99
N LYS A 253 -18.57 5.27 9.48
CA LYS A 253 -17.74 4.71 10.54
C LYS A 253 -16.37 4.28 10.01
N ALA A 254 -15.30 4.55 10.77
CA ALA A 254 -13.94 4.17 10.41
C ALA A 254 -13.78 2.65 10.26
N ALA A 255 -14.43 1.86 11.11
CA ALA A 255 -14.43 0.40 11.01
C ALA A 255 -14.98 -0.09 9.66
N ALA A 256 -16.12 0.44 9.22
CA ALA A 256 -16.72 0.05 7.95
C ALA A 256 -15.89 0.53 6.74
N GLN A 257 -15.24 1.69 6.83
CA GLN A 257 -14.28 2.13 5.81
C GLN A 257 -13.06 1.17 5.76
N THR A 258 -12.52 0.79 6.91
CA THR A 258 -11.41 -0.17 7.02
C THR A 258 -11.78 -1.51 6.38
N ALA A 259 -12.96 -2.03 6.68
CA ALA A 259 -13.48 -3.28 6.09
C ALA A 259 -13.59 -3.17 4.57
N HIS A 260 -14.24 -2.12 4.05
CA HIS A 260 -14.36 -1.88 2.61
C HIS A 260 -13.00 -1.83 1.90
N LEU A 261 -12.04 -1.11 2.48
CA LEU A 261 -10.70 -0.97 1.91
C LEU A 261 -9.96 -2.32 1.87
N HIS A 262 -10.04 -3.13 2.93
CA HIS A 262 -9.44 -4.48 2.93
C HIS A 262 -10.11 -5.43 1.93
N LEU A 263 -11.43 -5.36 1.80
CA LEU A 263 -12.14 -6.13 0.78
C LEU A 263 -11.69 -5.76 -0.64
N GLY A 264 -11.39 -4.47 -0.88
CA GLY A 264 -10.77 -4.03 -2.13
C GLY A 264 -9.36 -4.63 -2.35
N LEU A 265 -8.54 -4.74 -1.29
CA LEU A 265 -7.24 -5.40 -1.37
C LEU A 265 -7.36 -6.89 -1.68
N MET A 266 -8.29 -7.58 -1.04
CA MET A 266 -8.58 -9.00 -1.32
C MET A 266 -9.09 -9.20 -2.74
N ALA A 267 -9.96 -8.33 -3.24
CA ALA A 267 -10.44 -8.35 -4.62
C ALA A 267 -9.31 -8.15 -5.63
N LEU A 268 -8.33 -7.27 -5.32
CA LEU A 268 -7.13 -7.09 -6.15
C LEU A 268 -6.29 -8.38 -6.18
N CYS A 269 -6.05 -9.04 -5.05
CA CYS A 269 -5.30 -10.30 -5.00
C CYS A 269 -5.95 -11.36 -5.88
N LEU A 270 -7.25 -11.61 -5.70
CA LEU A 270 -8.03 -12.58 -6.47
C LEU A 270 -7.94 -12.31 -7.97
N THR A 271 -8.21 -11.06 -8.35
CA THR A 271 -8.25 -10.67 -9.77
C THR A 271 -6.86 -10.72 -10.39
N GLN A 272 -5.82 -10.30 -9.66
CA GLN A 272 -4.44 -10.32 -10.16
C GLN A 272 -3.95 -11.75 -10.38
N GLN A 273 -4.26 -12.68 -9.47
CA GLN A 273 -3.87 -14.07 -9.63
C GLN A 273 -4.56 -14.70 -10.85
N ALA A 274 -5.86 -14.47 -11.00
CA ALA A 274 -6.62 -14.96 -12.15
C ALA A 274 -6.14 -14.35 -13.48
N ALA A 275 -5.81 -13.06 -13.49
CA ALA A 275 -5.27 -12.38 -14.65
C ALA A 275 -3.90 -12.94 -15.06
N LEU A 276 -3.01 -13.18 -14.09
CA LEU A 276 -1.70 -13.79 -14.32
C LEU A 276 -1.81 -15.19 -14.89
N ALA A 277 -2.73 -16.01 -14.38
CA ALA A 277 -2.98 -17.38 -14.90
C ALA A 277 -3.48 -17.38 -16.35
N GLN A 278 -3.99 -16.26 -16.84
CA GLN A 278 -4.46 -16.08 -18.22
C GLN A 278 -3.54 -15.16 -19.04
N GLU A 279 -2.34 -14.88 -18.55
CA GLU A 279 -1.34 -14.00 -19.19
C GLU A 279 -1.91 -12.61 -19.56
N GLN A 280 -2.80 -12.08 -18.72
CA GLN A 280 -3.48 -10.81 -18.94
C GLN A 280 -3.06 -9.78 -17.88
N THR A 281 -3.22 -8.50 -18.22
CA THR A 281 -3.21 -7.44 -17.22
C THR A 281 -4.52 -7.45 -16.42
N VAL A 282 -4.49 -6.96 -15.16
CA VAL A 282 -5.70 -6.81 -14.32
C VAL A 282 -6.77 -5.99 -15.04
N TYR A 283 -6.39 -4.95 -15.77
CA TYR A 283 -7.32 -4.12 -16.55
C TYR A 283 -8.01 -4.89 -17.66
N ALA A 284 -7.25 -5.65 -18.48
CA ALA A 284 -7.81 -6.45 -19.57
C ALA A 284 -8.74 -7.53 -19.04
N PHE A 285 -8.30 -8.23 -17.98
CA PHE A 285 -9.08 -9.27 -17.35
C PHE A 285 -10.42 -8.73 -16.80
N LYS A 286 -10.40 -7.62 -16.05
CA LYS A 286 -11.63 -7.01 -15.53
C LYS A 286 -12.60 -6.54 -16.62
N ARG A 287 -12.10 -5.96 -17.72
CA ARG A 287 -12.98 -5.60 -18.86
C ARG A 287 -13.72 -6.82 -19.41
N GLY A 288 -13.07 -7.97 -19.46
CA GLY A 288 -13.70 -9.23 -19.84
C GLY A 288 -14.80 -9.66 -18.87
N LEU A 289 -14.62 -9.42 -17.57
CA LEU A 289 -15.61 -9.78 -16.54
C LEU A 289 -16.89 -8.96 -16.61
N PHE A 290 -16.82 -7.68 -16.99
CA PHE A 290 -18.02 -6.83 -17.08
C PHE A 290 -19.07 -7.30 -18.08
N ARG A 291 -18.66 -8.15 -19.02
CA ARG A 291 -19.55 -8.77 -20.02
C ARG A 291 -20.11 -10.12 -19.58
N ARG A 292 -19.70 -10.64 -18.42
CA ARG A 292 -20.12 -11.94 -17.89
C ARG A 292 -21.24 -11.80 -16.88
N PRO A 293 -22.08 -12.80 -16.71
CA PRO A 293 -23.03 -12.89 -15.60
C PRO A 293 -22.29 -12.80 -14.27
N ILE A 294 -22.93 -12.24 -13.26
CA ILE A 294 -22.39 -12.21 -11.90
C ILE A 294 -22.58 -13.59 -11.29
N PRO A 295 -21.51 -14.24 -10.80
CA PRO A 295 -21.60 -15.57 -10.24
C PRO A 295 -22.16 -15.52 -8.79
N ASP A 296 -22.80 -16.61 -8.37
CA ASP A 296 -23.31 -16.77 -7.00
C ASP A 296 -22.21 -17.09 -5.99
N GLN A 297 -21.07 -17.60 -6.44
CA GLN A 297 -19.92 -17.96 -5.61
C GLN A 297 -18.73 -17.05 -5.88
N LEU A 298 -17.83 -16.96 -4.89
CA LEU A 298 -16.59 -16.20 -5.03
C LEU A 298 -15.76 -16.77 -6.17
N PRO A 299 -15.48 -15.96 -7.21
CA PRO A 299 -14.73 -16.42 -8.38
C PRO A 299 -13.25 -16.61 -8.06
N PHE A 300 -12.60 -17.49 -8.80
CA PHE A 300 -11.14 -17.65 -8.84
C PHE A 300 -10.50 -18.17 -7.56
N LEU A 301 -11.26 -18.80 -6.66
CA LEU A 301 -10.68 -19.42 -5.45
C LEU A 301 -9.74 -20.59 -5.80
N GLU A 302 -9.98 -21.27 -6.91
CA GLU A 302 -9.12 -22.35 -7.42
C GLU A 302 -7.66 -21.94 -7.59
N TYR A 303 -7.38 -20.70 -7.93
CA TYR A 303 -6.01 -20.19 -8.05
C TYR A 303 -5.28 -20.04 -6.70
N PHE A 304 -5.99 -20.21 -5.60
CA PHE A 304 -5.45 -20.20 -4.24
C PHE A 304 -5.52 -21.57 -3.54
N SER A 305 -6.17 -22.56 -4.15
CA SER A 305 -6.29 -23.91 -3.56
C SER A 305 -5.13 -24.84 -3.93
N THR A 306 -4.38 -24.56 -4.99
CA THR A 306 -3.34 -25.43 -5.53
C THR A 306 -1.92 -25.18 -5.03
N ALA A 307 -1.73 -24.28 -4.04
CA ALA A 307 -0.44 -24.03 -3.40
C ALA A 307 -0.44 -24.67 -1.99
N ALA A 308 -0.40 -26.00 -1.93
CA ALA A 308 -0.08 -26.78 -0.74
C ALA A 308 1.28 -27.48 -0.96
#